data_e4edc880529487ae290abf782326dcd8
#
_entry.id   e4edc880529487ae290abf782326dcd8
#
_cell.length_a   1.000
_cell.length_b   1.000
_cell.length_c   1.000
_cell.angle_alpha   90.00
_cell.angle_beta   90.00
_cell.angle_gamma   90.00
#
_symmetry.space_group_name_H-M   'P 1'
#
loop_
_entity.id
_entity.type
_entity.pdbx_description
1 polymer ?
#
loop_
_entity_poly.entity_id
_entity_poly.type
_entity_poly.pdbx_seq_one_letter_code
_entity_poly.pdbx_strand_id
1 'polypeptide(L)'
;GTDDSWTVERSCLTYSSIYGGEIRDDTLNELPEEKAVLCDAPKGRLTARMSLPVTVHEILPVREIIITPDGEKVLDIGQEFTGIFRLHVKVPAGTKVHLQTGEILQGGNFYRDNLRSARSEYIYISDGQERELEPKFTFYGYRYVKVDGIPNLKKEDFTGLALYSGIGEVGRAETGSVLVNRLLSNIRWGLRSNFLDVPTDCPQRDERMGWTGDAQVISPTACYLLEPYAFYAKYLHDMAEEQKSLDGKVPQVVPSVGNTDTSSVWGDAACIIPWNLYSFYGDISILQDQYESMKAWVEYVRGVDGSRHGWRNVFQYGDWLALDNIAGGAETAMGGTDEEFIADIAYAESAGILSRSAALLGRNDDADEYDRLSKNILQGVRDEYFSKTGRCCVKTQTGLLLTLKYHLSDNEELICSMLRKLFKAGDNKLRTGFVGTPILCD
;
A
#
# COMPACT_ATOMS: atom_id res chain seq x y z
N GLY A 1 34.22 7.45 -9.32
CA GLY A 1 34.25 6.49 -8.21
C GLY A 1 34.95 7.06 -7.01
N THR A 2 34.75 6.46 -5.85
CA THR A 2 35.51 6.75 -4.63
C THR A 2 36.79 5.92 -4.62
N ASP A 3 37.87 6.47 -4.10
CA ASP A 3 39.18 5.84 -3.98
C ASP A 3 39.83 6.14 -2.63
N ASP A 4 41.09 5.79 -2.44
CA ASP A 4 41.81 5.96 -1.20
C ASP A 4 42.21 7.43 -0.88
N SER A 5 41.89 8.36 -1.76
CA SER A 5 42.03 9.81 -1.48
C SER A 5 40.89 10.36 -0.63
N TRP A 6 39.78 9.60 -0.51
CA TRP A 6 38.63 9.98 0.29
C TRP A 6 38.88 9.78 1.78
N THR A 7 38.22 10.58 2.58
CA THR A 7 38.17 10.43 4.05
C THR A 7 36.75 10.07 4.47
N VAL A 8 36.64 9.41 5.61
CA VAL A 8 35.40 9.08 6.31
C VAL A 8 35.44 9.63 7.72
N GLU A 9 34.32 10.15 8.19
CA GLU A 9 34.15 10.56 9.56
C GLU A 9 32.87 9.97 10.15
N ARG A 10 32.83 9.83 11.46
CA ARG A 10 31.58 9.45 12.13
C ARG A 10 30.61 10.60 12.06
N SER A 11 29.36 10.29 11.80
CA SER A 11 28.27 11.28 11.76
C SER A 11 27.78 11.60 13.18
N CYS A 12 27.33 12.85 13.39
CA CYS A 12 26.52 13.22 14.56
C CYS A 12 25.15 12.53 14.57
N LEU A 13 24.73 11.94 13.44
CA LEU A 13 23.55 11.06 13.36
C LEU A 13 23.94 9.67 13.87
N THR A 14 23.68 9.40 15.15
CA THR A 14 24.13 8.20 15.85
C THR A 14 23.19 6.99 15.68
N TYR A 15 21.96 7.24 15.25
CA TYR A 15 20.96 6.22 14.95
C TYR A 15 20.02 6.70 13.84
N SER A 16 19.70 5.80 12.91
CA SER A 16 18.65 6.01 11.92
C SER A 16 17.96 4.68 11.58
N SER A 17 16.65 4.71 11.53
CA SER A 17 15.82 3.57 11.16
C SER A 17 14.49 4.07 10.61
N ILE A 18 13.95 3.39 9.59
CA ILE A 18 12.68 3.78 8.98
C ILE A 18 11.52 3.74 9.99
N TYR A 19 11.51 2.79 10.92
CA TYR A 19 10.47 2.68 11.96
C TYR A 19 10.83 3.42 13.25
N GLY A 20 12.10 3.44 13.61
CA GLY A 20 12.57 4.04 14.86
C GLY A 20 12.69 5.55 14.78
N GLY A 21 13.00 6.08 13.59
CA GLY A 21 13.34 7.49 13.41
C GLY A 21 14.84 7.74 13.54
N GLU A 22 15.24 8.91 14.06
CA GLU A 22 16.64 9.31 14.10
C GLU A 22 17.07 9.87 15.47
N ILE A 23 18.34 9.66 15.80
CA ILE A 23 19.02 10.29 16.95
C ILE A 23 20.21 11.07 16.41
N ARG A 24 20.19 12.39 16.62
CA ARG A 24 21.28 13.30 16.30
C ARG A 24 21.89 13.89 17.57
N ASP A 25 23.20 13.77 17.70
CA ASP A 25 23.95 14.30 18.84
C ASP A 25 25.04 15.28 18.36
N ASP A 26 24.73 16.57 18.42
CA ASP A 26 25.65 17.63 17.97
C ASP A 26 26.76 17.92 19.00
N THR A 27 26.76 17.30 20.19
CA THR A 27 27.89 17.36 21.14
C THR A 27 29.11 16.55 20.65
N LEU A 28 28.91 15.71 19.62
CA LEU A 28 29.95 14.86 19.01
C LEU A 28 30.66 15.54 17.82
N ASN A 29 30.78 16.85 17.80
CA ASN A 29 31.24 17.64 16.66
C ASN A 29 32.73 17.49 16.29
N GLU A 30 33.56 16.83 17.10
CA GLU A 30 34.97 16.60 16.82
C GLU A 30 35.29 15.11 16.72
N LEU A 31 34.82 14.50 15.64
CA LEU A 31 35.07 13.09 15.36
C LEU A 31 36.31 12.96 14.46
N PRO A 32 37.21 12.00 14.72
CA PRO A 32 38.43 11.85 13.93
C PRO A 32 38.10 11.41 12.49
N GLU A 33 38.75 12.06 11.53
CA GLU A 33 38.77 11.59 10.14
C GLU A 33 39.66 10.35 10.01
N GLU A 34 39.20 9.37 9.27
CA GLU A 34 39.95 8.19 8.86
C GLU A 34 40.05 8.13 7.34
N LYS A 35 41.08 7.53 6.79
CA LYS A 35 41.15 7.30 5.33
C LYS A 35 40.19 6.22 4.92
N ALA A 36 39.54 6.41 3.78
CA ALA A 36 38.71 5.37 3.15
C ALA A 36 39.58 4.15 2.81
N VAL A 37 39.01 2.97 2.96
CA VAL A 37 39.63 1.70 2.62
C VAL A 37 38.96 1.11 1.40
N LEU A 38 39.74 0.70 0.41
CA LEU A 38 39.23 0.06 -0.79
C LEU A 38 38.60 -1.29 -0.41
N CYS A 39 37.41 -1.55 -0.93
CA CYS A 39 36.70 -2.81 -0.80
C CYS A 39 36.11 -3.23 -2.15
N ASP A 40 35.68 -4.50 -2.23
CA ASP A 40 34.99 -4.98 -3.42
C ASP A 40 33.67 -4.24 -3.61
N ALA A 41 33.41 -3.84 -4.85
CA ALA A 41 32.14 -3.20 -5.20
C ALA A 41 30.97 -4.18 -5.08
N PRO A 42 29.75 -3.70 -4.80
CA PRO A 42 28.55 -4.51 -4.90
C PRO A 42 28.43 -5.16 -6.30
N LYS A 43 28.01 -6.42 -6.33
CA LYS A 43 27.90 -7.19 -7.60
C LYS A 43 26.67 -6.84 -8.44
N GLY A 44 25.79 -5.97 -7.95
CA GLY A 44 24.60 -5.55 -8.65
C GLY A 44 24.90 -4.75 -9.92
N ARG A 45 24.01 -4.84 -10.90
CA ARG A 45 24.07 -4.01 -12.11
C ARG A 45 23.56 -2.60 -11.80
N LEU A 46 24.32 -1.59 -12.17
CA LEU A 46 23.87 -0.20 -12.10
C LEU A 46 22.89 0.08 -13.25
N THR A 47 21.69 0.53 -12.91
CA THR A 47 20.66 0.93 -13.87
C THR A 47 20.20 2.35 -13.61
N ALA A 48 19.63 3.00 -14.62
CA ALA A 48 18.97 4.27 -14.44
C ALA A 48 17.75 4.12 -13.56
N ARG A 49 17.45 5.14 -12.75
CA ARG A 49 16.21 5.18 -11.97
C ARG A 49 15.00 5.22 -12.90
N MET A 50 14.03 4.35 -12.67
CA MET A 50 12.80 4.28 -13.46
C MET A 50 11.67 5.12 -12.86
N SER A 51 11.61 5.25 -11.53
CA SER A 51 10.53 5.95 -10.85
C SER A 51 10.79 7.44 -10.70
N LEU A 52 9.70 8.17 -10.49
CA LEU A 52 9.74 9.58 -10.11
C LEU A 52 10.34 9.72 -8.69
N PRO A 53 11.20 10.73 -8.45
CA PRO A 53 11.85 10.88 -7.15
C PRO A 53 10.82 11.23 -6.06
N VAL A 54 11.05 10.72 -4.87
CA VAL A 54 10.39 11.19 -3.65
C VAL A 54 11.02 12.52 -3.26
N THR A 55 10.22 13.57 -3.21
CA THR A 55 10.66 14.93 -2.89
C THR A 55 9.65 15.62 -2.00
N VAL A 56 10.01 16.79 -1.44
CA VAL A 56 9.06 17.66 -0.73
C VAL A 56 8.15 18.33 -1.73
N HIS A 57 6.84 18.13 -1.59
CA HIS A 57 5.83 18.73 -2.46
C HIS A 57 5.01 19.80 -1.77
N GLU A 58 4.77 19.66 -0.47
CA GLU A 58 3.94 20.60 0.28
C GLU A 58 4.60 20.97 1.62
N ILE A 59 4.40 22.24 1.99
CA ILE A 59 4.88 22.82 3.24
C ILE A 59 3.66 23.07 4.13
N LEU A 60 3.60 22.39 5.27
CA LEU A 60 2.46 22.38 6.16
C LEU A 60 2.82 23.08 7.48
N PRO A 61 2.32 24.31 7.74
CA PRO A 61 2.57 24.99 9.00
C PRO A 61 1.78 24.37 10.14
N VAL A 62 2.25 24.55 11.37
CA VAL A 62 1.52 24.17 12.58
C VAL A 62 0.24 25.00 12.70
N ARG A 63 -0.89 24.30 12.75
CA ARG A 63 -2.20 24.91 12.96
C ARG A 63 -2.37 25.39 14.40
N GLU A 64 -2.02 24.53 15.36
CA GLU A 64 -2.24 24.76 16.78
C GLU A 64 -1.19 24.10 17.64
N ILE A 65 -0.90 24.67 18.82
CA ILE A 65 -0.18 24.03 19.92
C ILE A 65 -1.22 23.66 20.97
N ILE A 66 -1.36 22.37 21.24
CA ILE A 66 -2.31 21.80 22.19
C ILE A 66 -1.55 21.46 23.48
N ILE A 67 -2.10 21.85 24.63
CA ILE A 67 -1.72 21.26 25.91
C ILE A 67 -2.78 20.23 26.25
N THR A 68 -2.38 18.96 26.27
CA THR A 68 -3.31 17.85 26.50
C THR A 68 -3.78 17.80 27.97
N PRO A 69 -4.84 17.07 28.29
CA PRO A 69 -5.25 16.82 29.68
C PRO A 69 -4.13 16.28 30.58
N ASP A 70 -3.21 15.48 30.02
CA ASP A 70 -2.06 14.95 30.75
C ASP A 70 -0.86 15.93 30.78
N GLY A 71 -1.02 17.16 30.28
CA GLY A 71 -0.02 18.22 30.29
C GLY A 71 1.03 18.11 29.18
N GLU A 72 0.84 17.26 28.18
CA GLU A 72 1.74 17.11 27.04
C GLU A 72 1.63 18.31 26.09
N LYS A 73 2.75 18.73 25.51
CA LYS A 73 2.78 19.76 24.48
C LYS A 73 2.75 19.10 23.10
N VAL A 74 1.68 19.30 22.35
CA VAL A 74 1.43 18.64 21.06
C VAL A 74 1.18 19.68 19.98
N LEU A 75 1.87 19.56 18.86
CA LEU A 75 1.63 20.35 17.64
C LEU A 75 0.56 19.63 16.80
N ASP A 76 -0.50 20.32 16.39
CA ASP A 76 -1.45 19.88 15.37
C ASP A 76 -1.12 20.54 14.04
N ILE A 77 -0.76 19.75 13.03
CA ILE A 77 -0.54 20.22 11.66
C ILE A 77 -1.86 20.44 10.92
N GLY A 78 -2.95 19.80 11.40
CA GLY A 78 -4.29 19.95 10.81
C GLY A 78 -4.55 19.01 9.63
N GLN A 79 -3.54 18.32 9.12
CA GLN A 79 -3.60 17.35 8.04
C GLN A 79 -2.73 16.14 8.38
N GLU A 80 -3.27 14.95 8.20
CA GLU A 80 -2.51 13.69 8.19
C GLU A 80 -1.74 13.57 6.88
N PHE A 81 -0.43 13.32 6.95
CA PHE A 81 0.44 13.21 5.77
C PHE A 81 1.68 12.37 6.06
N THR A 82 2.35 11.94 5.01
CA THR A 82 3.67 11.32 5.09
C THR A 82 4.74 12.34 4.78
N GLY A 83 5.78 12.37 5.60
CA GLY A 83 6.88 13.28 5.37
C GLY A 83 7.89 13.35 6.49
N ILE A 84 8.69 14.40 6.42
CA ILE A 84 9.61 14.81 7.44
C ILE A 84 9.17 16.16 8.01
N PHE A 85 9.98 16.74 8.85
CA PHE A 85 9.75 18.10 9.38
C PHE A 85 11.02 18.93 9.29
N ARG A 86 10.84 20.23 9.39
CA ARG A 86 11.88 21.21 9.68
C ARG A 86 11.63 21.79 11.06
N LEU A 87 12.63 21.71 11.94
CA LEU A 87 12.60 22.26 13.28
C LEU A 87 13.71 23.28 13.45
N HIS A 88 13.35 24.53 13.75
CA HIS A 88 14.25 25.56 14.19
C HIS A 88 14.36 25.52 15.71
N VAL A 89 15.57 25.35 16.25
CA VAL A 89 15.76 25.15 17.69
C VAL A 89 17.02 25.83 18.21
N LYS A 90 16.86 26.44 19.39
CA LYS A 90 17.96 26.99 20.20
C LYS A 90 17.70 26.67 21.65
N VAL A 91 18.44 25.72 22.19
CA VAL A 91 18.35 25.29 23.59
C VAL A 91 19.76 25.11 24.14
N PRO A 92 19.97 25.13 25.47
CA PRO A 92 21.31 24.95 26.07
C PRO A 92 21.98 23.66 25.62
N ALA A 93 23.35 23.67 25.62
CA ALA A 93 24.12 22.49 25.33
C ALA A 93 23.78 21.33 26.30
N GLY A 94 23.74 20.09 25.78
CA GLY A 94 23.32 18.89 26.50
C GLY A 94 21.82 18.74 26.68
N THR A 95 20.99 19.71 26.23
CA THR A 95 19.53 19.55 26.25
C THR A 95 19.11 18.46 25.27
N LYS A 96 18.31 17.49 25.75
CA LYS A 96 17.64 16.52 24.91
C LYS A 96 16.31 17.08 24.45
N VAL A 97 16.18 17.30 23.14
CA VAL A 97 14.90 17.58 22.49
C VAL A 97 14.35 16.25 21.99
N HIS A 98 13.07 15.96 22.28
CA HIS A 98 12.42 14.72 21.88
C HIS A 98 11.12 15.01 21.16
N LEU A 99 11.03 14.61 19.91
CA LEU A 99 9.85 14.66 19.09
C LEU A 99 9.29 13.26 18.91
N GLN A 100 7.98 13.11 19.09
CA GLN A 100 7.27 11.87 18.82
C GLN A 100 6.11 12.18 17.87
N THR A 101 6.01 11.44 16.77
CA THR A 101 4.93 11.63 15.78
C THR A 101 3.76 10.69 16.07
N GLY A 102 2.56 11.10 15.67
CA GLY A 102 1.32 10.34 15.84
C GLY A 102 0.21 10.86 14.95
N GLU A 103 -0.84 10.06 14.77
CA GLU A 103 -1.93 10.33 13.84
C GLU A 103 -3.16 10.92 14.53
N ILE A 104 -3.43 10.52 15.78
CA ILE A 104 -4.69 10.82 16.48
C ILE A 104 -4.44 11.21 17.93
N LEU A 105 -5.44 11.89 18.50
CA LEU A 105 -5.59 12.07 19.94
C LEU A 105 -6.69 11.13 20.43
N GLN A 106 -6.48 10.47 21.58
CA GLN A 106 -7.48 9.65 22.25
C GLN A 106 -7.83 10.26 23.59
N GLY A 107 -9.10 10.60 23.80
CA GLY A 107 -9.52 11.31 24.98
C GLY A 107 -8.88 12.69 25.14
N GLY A 108 -8.40 13.29 24.05
CA GLY A 108 -7.66 14.56 24.02
C GLY A 108 -6.15 14.42 24.29
N ASN A 109 -5.66 13.24 24.62
CA ASN A 109 -4.25 12.95 24.88
C ASN A 109 -3.55 12.40 23.63
N PHE A 110 -2.23 12.54 23.57
CA PHE A 110 -1.42 12.02 22.49
C PHE A 110 -1.43 10.48 22.50
N TYR A 111 -1.77 9.87 21.35
CA TYR A 111 -1.97 8.41 21.27
C TYR A 111 -1.07 7.80 20.19
N ARG A 112 -0.45 6.65 20.51
CA ARG A 112 0.55 6.00 19.63
C ARG A 112 0.48 4.48 19.58
N ASP A 113 -0.43 3.82 20.30
CA ASP A 113 -0.49 2.35 20.33
C ASP A 113 -0.79 1.77 18.95
N ASN A 114 -1.46 2.54 18.07
CA ASN A 114 -1.70 2.19 16.67
C ASN A 114 -0.41 2.11 15.81
N LEU A 115 0.71 2.65 16.29
CA LEU A 115 2.01 2.55 15.60
C LEU A 115 2.71 1.20 15.86
N ARG A 116 2.16 0.35 16.73
CA ARG A 116 2.69 -0.95 17.13
C ARG A 116 4.14 -0.81 17.67
N SER A 117 5.13 -1.44 17.04
CA SER A 117 6.52 -1.36 17.48
C SER A 117 7.31 -0.17 16.91
N ALA A 118 6.73 0.61 15.98
CA ALA A 118 7.40 1.77 15.42
C ALA A 118 7.54 2.88 16.46
N ARG A 119 8.79 3.20 16.85
CA ARG A 119 9.06 4.30 17.79
C ARG A 119 8.73 5.67 17.19
N SER A 120 8.89 5.83 15.90
CA SER A 120 8.48 7.02 15.13
C SER A 120 8.84 8.32 15.87
N GLU A 121 10.13 8.51 16.19
CA GLU A 121 10.64 9.57 17.04
C GLU A 121 11.88 10.24 16.44
N TYR A 122 12.16 11.47 16.88
CA TYR A 122 13.40 12.17 16.59
C TYR A 122 13.97 12.71 17.88
N ILE A 123 15.22 12.36 18.16
CA ILE A 123 15.95 12.82 19.34
C ILE A 123 17.11 13.68 18.89
N TYR A 124 17.21 14.87 19.46
CA TYR A 124 18.31 15.80 19.24
C TYR A 124 18.98 16.15 20.55
N ILE A 125 20.30 15.99 20.62
CA ILE A 125 21.15 16.45 21.72
C ILE A 125 21.86 17.72 21.26
N SER A 126 21.56 18.83 21.93
CA SER A 126 22.03 20.16 21.53
C SER A 126 23.50 20.40 21.92
N ASP A 127 24.24 21.06 21.04
CA ASP A 127 25.55 21.67 21.32
C ASP A 127 25.45 23.12 21.86
N GLY A 128 24.20 23.64 22.02
CA GLY A 128 23.95 25.02 22.47
C GLY A 128 23.85 26.03 21.33
N GLN A 129 24.15 25.62 20.10
CA GLN A 129 24.02 26.48 18.92
C GLN A 129 22.58 26.49 18.39
N GLU A 130 22.25 27.54 17.63
CA GLU A 130 21.00 27.60 16.88
C GLU A 130 21.07 26.67 15.67
N ARG A 131 20.07 25.80 15.48
CA ARG A 131 20.06 24.80 14.45
C ARG A 131 18.73 24.76 13.72
N GLU A 132 18.80 24.45 12.43
CA GLU A 132 17.67 23.95 11.64
C GLU A 132 17.85 22.46 11.42
N LEU A 133 16.90 21.66 11.90
CA LEU A 133 16.96 20.19 11.91
C LEU A 133 15.95 19.62 10.97
N GLU A 134 16.39 18.66 10.16
CA GLU A 134 15.54 17.82 9.31
C GLU A 134 16.00 16.36 9.40
N PRO A 135 15.09 15.38 9.54
CA PRO A 135 15.42 13.96 9.36
C PRO A 135 16.03 13.70 7.97
N LYS A 136 16.97 12.75 7.87
CA LYS A 136 17.73 12.49 6.64
C LYS A 136 17.40 11.13 5.98
N PHE A 137 17.23 10.07 6.79
CA PHE A 137 17.13 8.69 6.29
C PHE A 137 15.87 7.97 6.79
N THR A 138 14.87 8.73 7.19
CA THR A 138 13.56 8.24 7.63
C THR A 138 12.45 9.16 7.14
N PHE A 139 11.21 8.70 7.27
CA PHE A 139 10.00 9.51 7.14
C PHE A 139 8.96 9.04 8.16
N TYR A 140 7.93 9.85 8.36
CA TYR A 140 6.87 9.61 9.32
C TYR A 140 5.50 9.79 8.65
N GLY A 141 4.50 9.01 9.08
CA GLY A 141 3.08 9.30 8.83
C GLY A 141 2.51 9.96 10.08
N TYR A 142 2.03 11.21 9.99
CA TYR A 142 1.59 11.93 11.18
C TYR A 142 0.72 13.15 10.88
N ARG A 143 -0.06 13.51 11.86
CA ARG A 143 -0.73 14.79 11.99
C ARG A 143 -0.27 15.54 13.23
N TYR A 144 0.04 14.81 14.31
CA TYR A 144 0.39 15.38 15.61
C TYR A 144 1.85 15.09 15.93
N VAL A 145 2.49 16.06 16.61
CA VAL A 145 3.87 15.89 17.10
C VAL A 145 3.92 16.33 18.57
N LYS A 146 4.20 15.36 19.45
CA LYS A 146 4.53 15.67 20.86
C LYS A 146 5.95 16.15 20.92
N VAL A 147 6.20 17.24 21.68
CA VAL A 147 7.49 17.92 21.78
C VAL A 147 7.89 18.08 23.23
N ASP A 148 9.04 17.50 23.58
CA ASP A 148 9.70 17.67 24.87
C ASP A 148 11.05 18.37 24.68
N GLY A 149 11.53 19.09 25.72
CA GLY A 149 12.87 19.72 25.73
C GLY A 149 12.93 21.12 25.10
N ILE A 150 11.81 21.68 24.62
CA ILE A 150 11.74 23.06 24.10
C ILE A 150 10.72 23.87 24.95
N PRO A 151 11.19 24.66 25.95
CA PRO A 151 10.30 25.37 26.86
C PRO A 151 9.40 26.39 26.15
N ASN A 152 9.98 27.18 25.25
CA ASN A 152 9.32 28.33 24.58
C ASN A 152 9.01 28.03 23.10
N LEU A 153 8.56 26.81 22.81
CA LEU A 153 8.19 26.39 21.47
C LEU A 153 7.07 27.28 20.89
N LYS A 154 7.29 27.77 19.67
CA LYS A 154 6.31 28.54 18.87
C LYS A 154 5.87 27.71 17.67
N LYS A 155 4.74 28.08 17.06
CA LYS A 155 4.25 27.40 15.85
C LYS A 155 5.24 27.51 14.70
N GLU A 156 5.90 28.66 14.59
CA GLU A 156 6.84 29.01 13.52
C GLU A 156 8.14 28.23 13.60
N ASP A 157 8.45 27.63 14.77
CA ASP A 157 9.66 26.85 14.97
C ASP A 157 9.56 25.48 14.29
N PHE A 158 8.36 25.03 13.92
CA PHE A 158 8.15 23.72 13.30
C PHE A 158 7.35 23.83 11.99
N THR A 159 7.76 23.05 11.01
CA THR A 159 7.08 22.96 9.71
C THR A 159 7.06 21.51 9.25
N GLY A 160 5.88 21.00 8.90
CA GLY A 160 5.73 19.71 8.25
C GLY A 160 6.10 19.79 6.75
N LEU A 161 6.83 18.82 6.25
CA LEU A 161 7.28 18.73 4.86
C LEU A 161 6.74 17.42 4.26
N ALA A 162 5.66 17.53 3.46
CA ALA A 162 5.04 16.36 2.86
C ALA A 162 5.90 15.78 1.74
N LEU A 163 6.21 14.49 1.86
CA LEU A 163 7.02 13.71 0.92
C LEU A 163 6.15 12.71 0.17
N TYR A 164 6.28 12.67 -1.15
CA TYR A 164 5.74 11.60 -1.99
C TYR A 164 6.44 11.56 -3.35
N SER A 165 6.24 10.48 -4.11
CA SER A 165 6.72 10.37 -5.49
C SER A 165 6.08 11.45 -6.35
N GLY A 166 6.85 12.06 -7.26
CA GLY A 166 6.45 13.23 -8.06
C GLY A 166 5.34 12.95 -9.08
N ILE A 167 4.23 12.35 -8.64
CA ILE A 167 3.10 11.96 -9.48
C ILE A 167 2.14 13.15 -9.62
N GLY A 168 1.87 13.57 -10.86
CA GLY A 168 0.98 14.70 -11.16
C GLY A 168 -0.49 14.40 -10.84
N GLU A 169 -1.29 15.43 -10.55
CA GLU A 169 -2.75 15.33 -10.48
C GLU A 169 -3.36 15.50 -11.87
N VAL A 170 -4.28 14.60 -12.23
CA VAL A 170 -5.00 14.64 -13.53
C VAL A 170 -6.51 14.74 -13.35
N GLY A 171 -7.06 14.17 -12.29
CA GLY A 171 -8.49 14.12 -12.03
C GLY A 171 -8.93 15.06 -10.92
N ARG A 172 -10.00 15.82 -11.18
CA ARG A 172 -10.68 16.64 -10.17
C ARG A 172 -12.17 16.42 -10.24
N ALA A 173 -12.77 16.21 -9.09
CA ALA A 173 -14.22 16.15 -8.96
C ALA A 173 -14.65 17.00 -7.77
N GLU A 174 -15.73 17.73 -7.93
CA GLU A 174 -16.40 18.51 -6.89
C GLU A 174 -17.91 18.27 -7.00
N THR A 175 -18.55 18.06 -5.86
CA THR A 175 -19.97 17.73 -5.79
C THR A 175 -20.69 18.70 -4.84
N GLY A 176 -22.00 18.70 -4.87
CA GLY A 176 -22.81 19.43 -3.89
C GLY A 176 -22.76 18.86 -2.46
N SER A 177 -22.12 17.72 -2.24
CA SER A 177 -22.03 17.06 -0.94
C SER A 177 -20.67 17.33 -0.27
N VAL A 178 -20.70 18.01 0.88
CA VAL A 178 -19.49 18.25 1.69
C VAL A 178 -18.80 16.94 2.09
N LEU A 179 -19.58 15.90 2.40
CA LEU A 179 -19.02 14.58 2.78
C LEU A 179 -18.29 13.90 1.63
N VAL A 180 -18.86 13.94 0.41
CA VAL A 180 -18.21 13.36 -0.77
C VAL A 180 -16.94 14.13 -1.13
N ASN A 181 -16.98 15.46 -1.07
CA ASN A 181 -15.79 16.28 -1.33
C ASN A 181 -14.70 16.03 -0.28
N ARG A 182 -15.08 15.79 0.98
CA ARG A 182 -14.13 15.42 2.03
C ARG A 182 -13.54 14.03 1.79
N LEU A 183 -14.36 13.07 1.36
CA LEU A 183 -13.89 11.72 0.98
C LEU A 183 -12.85 11.81 -0.16
N LEU A 184 -13.14 12.56 -1.22
CA LEU A 184 -12.20 12.76 -2.34
C LEU A 184 -10.88 13.40 -1.89
N SER A 185 -10.94 14.37 -0.98
CA SER A 185 -9.75 14.96 -0.37
C SER A 185 -8.95 13.93 0.43
N ASN A 186 -9.61 13.10 1.25
CA ASN A 186 -8.97 12.06 2.04
C ASN A 186 -8.32 10.99 1.15
N ILE A 187 -8.97 10.59 0.06
CA ILE A 187 -8.41 9.64 -0.92
C ILE A 187 -7.12 10.20 -1.54
N ARG A 188 -7.11 11.48 -1.95
CA ARG A 188 -5.89 12.12 -2.48
C ARG A 188 -4.74 12.12 -1.48
N TRP A 189 -5.01 12.49 -0.23
CA TRP A 189 -4.01 12.46 0.82
C TRP A 189 -3.55 11.03 1.14
N GLY A 190 -4.46 10.04 1.12
CA GLY A 190 -4.13 8.63 1.28
C GLY A 190 -3.19 8.13 0.18
N LEU A 191 -3.47 8.47 -1.09
CA LEU A 191 -2.59 8.14 -2.23
C LEU A 191 -1.21 8.78 -2.09
N ARG A 192 -1.14 10.09 -1.82
CA ARG A 192 0.12 10.82 -1.62
C ARG A 192 0.93 10.25 -0.47
N SER A 193 0.26 9.94 0.64
CA SER A 193 0.91 9.43 1.84
C SER A 193 1.47 8.00 1.69
N ASN A 194 1.02 7.24 0.69
CA ASN A 194 1.41 5.87 0.46
C ASN A 194 2.17 5.63 -0.86
N PHE A 195 2.31 6.66 -1.70
CA PHE A 195 3.07 6.54 -2.96
C PHE A 195 4.49 7.11 -2.79
N LEU A 196 5.33 6.35 -2.08
CA LEU A 196 6.73 6.68 -1.81
C LEU A 196 7.65 5.63 -2.44
N ASP A 197 7.96 5.80 -3.72
CA ASP A 197 8.76 4.91 -4.56
C ASP A 197 8.09 3.53 -4.83
N VAL A 198 7.33 3.02 -3.87
CA VAL A 198 6.41 1.87 -3.99
C VAL A 198 5.05 2.22 -3.40
N PRO A 199 3.95 1.54 -3.81
CA PRO A 199 2.64 1.73 -3.19
C PRO A 199 2.58 1.03 -1.83
N THR A 200 2.89 1.78 -0.76
CA THR A 200 2.90 1.24 0.60
C THR A 200 1.48 1.08 1.15
N ASP A 201 1.29 0.12 2.04
CA ASP A 201 0.03 -0.14 2.74
C ASP A 201 -0.30 0.91 3.80
N CYS A 202 0.71 1.46 4.41
CA CYS A 202 0.58 2.45 5.48
C CYS A 202 1.85 3.31 5.59
N PRO A 203 1.76 4.56 6.12
CA PRO A 203 2.94 5.42 6.22
C PRO A 203 3.56 5.48 7.62
N GLN A 204 2.94 4.95 8.69
CA GLN A 204 3.21 5.37 10.06
C GLN A 204 3.74 4.27 10.98
N ARG A 205 3.28 3.02 10.81
CA ARG A 205 3.58 1.90 11.71
C ARG A 205 4.77 1.07 11.21
N ASP A 206 5.07 -0.01 11.91
CA ASP A 206 6.15 -0.96 11.60
C ASP A 206 5.78 -1.93 10.44
N GLU A 207 5.35 -1.38 9.33
CA GLU A 207 4.99 -2.08 8.08
C GLU A 207 5.55 -1.29 6.89
N ARG A 208 4.80 -0.38 6.29
CA ARG A 208 5.23 0.53 5.19
C ARG A 208 5.82 -0.24 4.02
N MET A 209 5.10 -1.26 3.58
CA MET A 209 5.53 -2.21 2.56
C MET A 209 4.66 -2.11 1.32
N GLY A 210 5.22 -2.45 0.16
CA GLY A 210 4.51 -2.49 -1.11
C GLY A 210 3.64 -3.74 -1.23
N TRP A 211 2.52 -3.81 -0.49
CA TRP A 211 1.56 -4.89 -0.55
C TRP A 211 0.87 -4.93 -1.92
N THR A 212 0.97 -6.07 -2.59
CA THR A 212 0.50 -6.23 -3.98
C THR A 212 -1.02 -6.17 -4.09
N GLY A 213 -1.75 -6.69 -3.10
CA GLY A 213 -3.19 -6.58 -3.02
C GLY A 213 -3.66 -5.13 -2.92
N ASP A 214 -3.05 -4.35 -2.01
CA ASP A 214 -3.33 -2.92 -1.82
C ASP A 214 -3.05 -2.13 -3.10
N ALA A 215 -1.90 -2.39 -3.70
CA ALA A 215 -1.48 -1.75 -4.95
C ALA A 215 -2.49 -1.96 -6.08
N GLN A 216 -2.98 -3.21 -6.27
CA GLN A 216 -3.91 -3.51 -7.36
C GLN A 216 -5.30 -2.93 -7.12
N VAL A 217 -5.83 -2.99 -5.89
CA VAL A 217 -7.17 -2.49 -5.57
C VAL A 217 -7.27 -0.99 -5.75
N ILE A 218 -6.24 -0.23 -5.35
CA ILE A 218 -6.24 1.24 -5.46
C ILE A 218 -5.87 1.74 -6.86
N SER A 219 -5.30 0.89 -7.74
CA SER A 219 -4.77 1.33 -9.04
C SER A 219 -5.77 2.04 -9.94
N PRO A 220 -7.06 1.63 -10.07
CA PRO A 220 -8.03 2.40 -10.85
C PRO A 220 -8.28 3.79 -10.26
N THR A 221 -8.43 3.87 -8.93
CA THR A 221 -8.64 5.16 -8.24
C THR A 221 -7.44 6.08 -8.43
N ALA A 222 -6.23 5.54 -8.37
CA ALA A 222 -5.02 6.30 -8.65
C ALA A 222 -5.01 6.85 -10.09
N CYS A 223 -5.39 6.04 -11.08
CA CYS A 223 -5.49 6.48 -12.48
C CYS A 223 -6.57 7.55 -12.72
N TYR A 224 -7.65 7.56 -11.93
CA TYR A 224 -8.66 8.63 -12.02
C TYR A 224 -8.18 9.98 -11.45
N LEU A 225 -7.34 9.96 -10.43
CA LEU A 225 -6.98 11.17 -9.67
C LEU A 225 -5.58 11.67 -9.98
N LEU A 226 -4.67 10.76 -10.28
CA LEU A 226 -3.24 11.02 -10.50
C LEU A 226 -2.81 10.48 -11.87
N GLU A 227 -1.55 10.74 -12.23
CA GLU A 227 -0.90 10.15 -13.40
C GLU A 227 0.17 9.13 -12.93
N PRO A 228 -0.23 7.92 -12.46
CA PRO A 228 0.65 6.96 -11.81
C PRO A 228 1.35 6.00 -12.79
N TYR A 229 1.28 6.21 -14.11
CA TYR A 229 1.78 5.25 -15.11
C TYR A 229 3.25 4.87 -14.84
N ALA A 230 4.14 5.84 -14.78
CA ALA A 230 5.57 5.58 -14.56
C ALA A 230 5.85 4.96 -13.17
N PHE A 231 5.07 5.33 -12.17
CA PHE A 231 5.16 4.79 -10.82
C PHE A 231 4.79 3.29 -10.79
N TYR A 232 3.66 2.92 -11.38
CA TYR A 232 3.26 1.52 -11.47
C TYR A 232 4.11 0.72 -12.45
N ALA A 233 4.58 1.30 -13.56
CA ALA A 233 5.48 0.61 -14.47
C ALA A 233 6.79 0.19 -13.76
N LYS A 234 7.34 1.06 -12.89
CA LYS A 234 8.48 0.70 -12.03
C LYS A 234 8.14 -0.42 -11.06
N TYR A 235 7.01 -0.31 -10.36
CA TYR A 235 6.57 -1.32 -9.40
C TYR A 235 6.35 -2.70 -10.05
N LEU A 236 5.77 -2.72 -11.25
CA LEU A 236 5.59 -3.93 -12.05
C LEU A 236 6.92 -4.53 -12.52
N HIS A 237 7.90 -3.67 -12.84
CA HIS A 237 9.26 -4.12 -13.15
C HIS A 237 9.89 -4.83 -11.95
N ASP A 238 9.81 -4.23 -10.76
CA ASP A 238 10.33 -4.83 -9.53
C ASP A 238 9.65 -6.18 -9.24
N MET A 239 8.33 -6.25 -9.41
CA MET A 239 7.54 -7.48 -9.26
C MET A 239 8.01 -8.58 -10.23
N ALA A 240 8.22 -8.24 -11.51
CA ALA A 240 8.70 -9.18 -12.52
C ALA A 240 10.13 -9.67 -12.23
N GLU A 241 11.01 -8.83 -11.67
CA GLU A 241 12.34 -9.26 -11.24
C GLU A 241 12.28 -10.23 -10.04
N GLU A 242 11.40 -9.99 -9.08
CA GLU A 242 11.16 -10.93 -7.95
C GLU A 242 10.65 -12.28 -8.45
N GLN A 243 9.68 -12.30 -9.37
CA GLN A 243 9.12 -13.51 -9.94
C GLN A 243 10.17 -14.44 -10.58
N LYS A 244 11.22 -13.90 -11.20
CA LYS A 244 12.30 -14.69 -11.83
C LYS A 244 13.00 -15.62 -10.86
N SER A 245 13.07 -15.22 -9.59
CA SER A 245 13.71 -16.04 -8.53
C SER A 245 12.71 -16.93 -7.78
N LEU A 246 11.41 -16.83 -8.09
CA LEU A 246 10.31 -17.47 -7.38
C LEU A 246 9.46 -18.37 -8.29
N ASP A 247 10.01 -18.85 -9.39
CA ASP A 247 9.34 -19.74 -10.35
C ASP A 247 7.97 -19.22 -10.82
N GLY A 248 7.88 -17.90 -11.05
CA GLY A 248 6.66 -17.21 -11.51
C GLY A 248 5.71 -16.79 -10.40
N LYS A 249 5.97 -17.15 -9.15
CA LYS A 249 5.18 -16.72 -7.99
C LYS A 249 5.34 -15.23 -7.73
N VAL A 250 4.23 -14.53 -7.55
CA VAL A 250 4.21 -13.12 -7.12
C VAL A 250 4.17 -13.07 -5.59
N PRO A 251 5.16 -12.45 -4.92
CA PRO A 251 5.11 -12.31 -3.48
C PRO A 251 4.01 -11.32 -3.06
N GLN A 252 3.54 -11.45 -1.82
CA GLN A 252 2.51 -10.56 -1.27
C GLN A 252 2.99 -9.12 -1.10
N VAL A 253 4.30 -8.93 -1.00
CA VAL A 253 4.98 -7.64 -0.81
C VAL A 253 6.10 -7.49 -1.84
N VAL A 254 6.19 -6.34 -2.48
CA VAL A 254 7.27 -6.00 -3.43
C VAL A 254 7.88 -4.64 -3.06
N PRO A 255 9.18 -4.56 -2.78
CA PRO A 255 10.15 -5.65 -2.63
C PRO A 255 9.81 -6.62 -1.48
N SER A 256 10.16 -7.89 -1.64
CA SER A 256 9.70 -8.96 -0.73
C SER A 256 10.29 -8.93 0.68
N VAL A 257 11.36 -8.22 0.91
CA VAL A 257 12.08 -8.10 2.20
C VAL A 257 12.18 -9.42 2.99
N GLY A 258 12.24 -10.54 2.28
CA GLY A 258 12.34 -11.89 2.84
C GLY A 258 11.01 -12.64 3.03
N ASN A 259 9.87 -12.00 2.82
CA ASN A 259 8.56 -12.68 2.75
C ASN A 259 8.20 -12.95 1.29
N THR A 260 8.27 -14.21 0.88
CA THR A 260 7.95 -14.66 -0.48
C THR A 260 6.64 -15.45 -0.57
N ASP A 261 5.78 -15.37 0.45
CA ASP A 261 4.46 -15.98 0.40
C ASP A 261 3.58 -15.31 -0.65
N THR A 262 2.56 -16.01 -1.10
CA THR A 262 1.62 -15.53 -2.11
C THR A 262 0.18 -15.95 -1.77
N SER A 263 -0.78 -15.25 -2.34
CA SER A 263 -2.21 -15.56 -2.24
C SER A 263 -2.97 -15.00 -3.44
N SER A 264 -4.18 -15.50 -3.67
CA SER A 264 -5.12 -14.87 -4.62
C SER A 264 -5.38 -13.41 -4.24
N VAL A 265 -5.84 -12.62 -5.19
CA VAL A 265 -6.05 -11.18 -5.08
C VAL A 265 -4.75 -10.39 -4.96
N TRP A 266 -3.82 -10.80 -4.08
CA TRP A 266 -2.50 -10.17 -3.94
C TRP A 266 -1.62 -10.44 -5.15
N GLY A 267 -1.36 -11.70 -5.48
CA GLY A 267 -0.53 -12.07 -6.64
C GLY A 267 -1.15 -11.69 -7.98
N ASP A 268 -2.47 -11.58 -8.05
CA ASP A 268 -3.19 -11.15 -9.26
C ASP A 268 -2.85 -9.72 -9.70
N ALA A 269 -2.16 -8.96 -8.86
CA ALA A 269 -1.60 -7.65 -9.19
C ALA A 269 -0.75 -7.68 -10.47
N ALA A 270 -0.04 -8.78 -10.74
CA ALA A 270 0.73 -8.97 -11.96
C ALA A 270 -0.11 -8.92 -13.25
N CYS A 271 -1.40 -9.27 -13.16
CA CYS A 271 -2.34 -9.20 -14.28
C CYS A 271 -3.20 -7.92 -14.23
N ILE A 272 -3.70 -7.57 -13.06
CA ILE A 272 -4.70 -6.50 -12.89
C ILE A 272 -4.09 -5.12 -13.12
N ILE A 273 -2.91 -4.84 -12.56
CA ILE A 273 -2.30 -3.50 -12.68
C ILE A 273 -1.94 -3.17 -14.14
N PRO A 274 -1.24 -4.04 -14.92
CA PRO A 274 -0.97 -3.76 -16.33
C PRO A 274 -2.25 -3.57 -17.14
N TRP A 275 -3.29 -4.38 -16.88
CA TRP A 275 -4.57 -4.26 -17.54
C TRP A 275 -5.27 -2.93 -17.23
N ASN A 276 -5.23 -2.47 -15.97
CA ASN A 276 -5.76 -1.17 -15.59
C ASN A 276 -5.00 -0.04 -16.28
N LEU A 277 -3.67 -0.06 -16.29
CA LEU A 277 -2.87 0.95 -16.99
C LEU A 277 -3.21 0.99 -18.48
N TYR A 278 -3.28 -0.16 -19.14
CA TYR A 278 -3.72 -0.21 -20.54
C TYR A 278 -5.13 0.37 -20.72
N SER A 279 -6.06 0.01 -19.85
CA SER A 279 -7.47 0.46 -19.96
C SER A 279 -7.61 1.98 -19.81
N PHE A 280 -6.79 2.62 -18.96
CA PHE A 280 -6.84 4.06 -18.73
C PHE A 280 -6.03 4.87 -19.76
N TYR A 281 -4.89 4.36 -20.22
CA TYR A 281 -3.96 5.10 -21.06
C TYR A 281 -3.98 4.68 -22.54
N GLY A 282 -4.51 3.50 -22.86
CA GLY A 282 -4.51 2.94 -24.23
C GLY A 282 -3.13 2.53 -24.71
N ASP A 283 -2.12 2.55 -23.86
CA ASP A 283 -0.74 2.20 -24.21
C ASP A 283 -0.54 0.68 -24.11
N ILE A 284 -0.46 0.05 -25.28
CA ILE A 284 -0.27 -1.40 -25.38
C ILE A 284 1.13 -1.85 -24.95
N SER A 285 2.11 -0.94 -24.89
CA SER A 285 3.49 -1.28 -24.52
C SER A 285 3.56 -1.88 -23.11
N ILE A 286 2.72 -1.41 -22.18
CA ILE A 286 2.71 -1.97 -20.82
C ILE A 286 2.28 -3.44 -20.80
N LEU A 287 1.33 -3.83 -21.65
CA LEU A 287 0.94 -5.24 -21.79
C LEU A 287 2.06 -6.07 -22.42
N GLN A 288 2.77 -5.50 -23.41
CA GLN A 288 3.90 -6.15 -24.04
C GLN A 288 5.05 -6.37 -23.04
N ASP A 289 5.40 -5.37 -22.26
CA ASP A 289 6.48 -5.41 -21.28
C ASP A 289 6.19 -6.36 -20.13
N GLN A 290 4.91 -6.47 -19.73
CA GLN A 290 4.48 -7.28 -18.58
C GLN A 290 3.93 -8.66 -18.97
N TYR A 291 3.85 -8.98 -20.25
CA TYR A 291 3.21 -10.22 -20.72
C TYR A 291 3.80 -11.47 -20.09
N GLU A 292 5.11 -11.59 -20.05
CA GLU A 292 5.79 -12.76 -19.49
C GLU A 292 5.59 -12.87 -17.96
N SER A 293 5.51 -11.75 -17.25
CA SER A 293 5.16 -11.69 -15.83
C SER A 293 3.72 -12.14 -15.58
N MET A 294 2.77 -11.64 -16.36
CA MET A 294 1.37 -12.06 -16.31
C MET A 294 1.21 -13.56 -16.57
N LYS A 295 1.89 -14.05 -17.60
CA LYS A 295 1.88 -15.48 -17.98
C LYS A 295 2.51 -16.34 -16.89
N ALA A 296 3.63 -15.92 -16.34
CA ALA A 296 4.32 -16.63 -15.26
C ALA A 296 3.43 -16.77 -14.02
N TRP A 297 2.66 -15.73 -13.67
CA TRP A 297 1.69 -15.79 -12.58
C TRP A 297 0.59 -16.81 -12.82
N VAL A 298 -0.08 -16.73 -13.98
CA VAL A 298 -1.18 -17.65 -14.32
C VAL A 298 -0.68 -19.10 -14.39
N GLU A 299 0.51 -19.34 -14.96
CA GLU A 299 1.12 -20.68 -15.01
C GLU A 299 1.56 -21.19 -13.63
N TYR A 300 2.03 -20.31 -12.74
CA TYR A 300 2.30 -20.67 -11.36
C TYR A 300 1.03 -21.20 -10.68
N VAL A 301 -0.09 -20.46 -10.75
CA VAL A 301 -1.36 -20.91 -10.18
C VAL A 301 -1.83 -22.20 -10.85
N ARG A 302 -1.73 -22.31 -12.18
CA ARG A 302 -2.06 -23.52 -12.93
C ARG A 302 -1.23 -24.75 -12.51
N GLY A 303 0.02 -24.52 -12.13
CA GLY A 303 0.91 -25.58 -11.63
C GLY A 303 0.48 -26.16 -10.28
N VAL A 304 -0.29 -25.39 -9.50
CA VAL A 304 -0.75 -25.75 -8.15
C VAL A 304 -2.27 -25.99 -8.07
N ASP A 305 -3.04 -25.72 -9.12
CA ASP A 305 -4.51 -25.79 -9.15
C ASP A 305 -5.07 -27.23 -9.21
N GLY A 306 -4.25 -28.18 -9.54
CA GLY A 306 -4.64 -29.58 -9.70
C GLY A 306 -5.64 -29.83 -10.85
N SER A 307 -6.26 -31.02 -10.86
CA SER A 307 -7.13 -31.47 -11.96
C SER A 307 -8.50 -30.78 -12.04
N ARG A 308 -8.88 -30.00 -11.03
CA ARG A 308 -10.18 -29.31 -10.94
C ARG A 308 -10.10 -27.82 -11.25
N HIS A 309 -8.93 -27.30 -11.60
CA HIS A 309 -8.69 -25.87 -11.77
C HIS A 309 -9.14 -25.03 -10.56
N GLY A 310 -8.90 -25.55 -9.35
CA GLY A 310 -9.21 -24.86 -8.10
C GLY A 310 -7.96 -24.63 -7.26
N TRP A 311 -7.71 -23.41 -6.85
CA TRP A 311 -6.55 -23.09 -6.01
C TRP A 311 -6.84 -23.41 -4.53
N ARG A 312 -6.55 -24.64 -4.14
CA ARG A 312 -6.94 -25.28 -2.88
C ARG A 312 -5.75 -25.50 -1.95
N ASN A 313 -6.07 -25.63 -0.65
CA ASN A 313 -5.10 -26.00 0.40
C ASN A 313 -3.89 -25.06 0.52
N VAL A 314 -4.06 -23.80 0.20
CA VAL A 314 -3.06 -22.74 0.34
C VAL A 314 -3.66 -21.62 1.19
N PHE A 315 -2.83 -20.91 1.94
CA PHE A 315 -3.29 -19.74 2.69
C PHE A 315 -3.85 -18.67 1.73
N GLN A 316 -5.03 -18.14 2.08
CA GLN A 316 -5.70 -17.07 1.34
C GLN A 316 -6.17 -16.00 2.33
N TYR A 317 -6.11 -14.75 1.93
CA TYR A 317 -6.62 -13.62 2.74
C TYR A 317 -8.15 -13.49 2.66
N GLY A 318 -8.81 -14.14 1.72
CA GLY A 318 -10.25 -14.03 1.55
C GLY A 318 -10.71 -12.59 1.29
N ASP A 319 -11.86 -12.24 1.83
CA ASP A 319 -12.37 -10.86 1.81
C ASP A 319 -11.81 -10.07 3.02
N TRP A 320 -10.52 -9.76 2.95
CA TRP A 320 -9.76 -9.14 4.03
C TRP A 320 -10.47 -7.93 4.63
N LEU A 321 -10.54 -7.86 5.96
CA LEU A 321 -11.21 -6.83 6.77
C LEU A 321 -12.73 -6.72 6.54
N ALA A 322 -13.39 -7.72 5.94
CA ALA A 322 -14.84 -7.75 5.91
C ALA A 322 -15.43 -7.86 7.33
N LEU A 323 -16.58 -7.19 7.54
CA LEU A 323 -17.24 -7.10 8.84
C LEU A 323 -18.32 -8.18 9.02
N ASP A 324 -18.24 -9.28 8.28
CA ASP A 324 -19.21 -10.37 8.29
C ASP A 324 -18.66 -11.68 8.87
N ASN A 325 -17.55 -11.63 9.55
CA ASN A 325 -16.99 -12.81 10.20
C ASN A 325 -17.92 -13.32 11.29
N ILE A 326 -18.56 -14.46 11.00
CA ILE A 326 -19.63 -15.04 11.84
C ILE A 326 -19.04 -15.92 12.96
N ALA A 327 -17.77 -16.24 12.93
CA ALA A 327 -17.15 -17.20 13.83
C ALA A 327 -17.04 -16.74 15.31
N GLY A 328 -17.72 -15.66 15.69
CA GLY A 328 -17.98 -15.28 17.08
C GLY A 328 -16.75 -15.02 17.96
N GLY A 329 -15.58 -15.12 17.39
CA GLY A 329 -14.32 -14.81 18.03
C GLY A 329 -13.66 -13.73 17.21
N ALA A 330 -13.62 -12.60 17.74
CA ALA A 330 -13.04 -11.32 17.35
C ALA A 330 -11.85 -11.30 16.39
N GLU A 331 -11.51 -12.26 15.56
CA GLU A 331 -10.10 -12.18 15.23
C GLU A 331 -9.60 -12.82 13.94
N THR A 332 -10.47 -13.15 13.00
CA THR A 332 -9.98 -13.33 11.65
C THR A 332 -10.33 -12.13 10.80
N ALA A 333 -9.32 -11.43 10.32
CA ALA A 333 -9.48 -10.32 9.38
C ALA A 333 -9.99 -10.78 7.99
N MET A 334 -10.16 -12.08 7.75
CA MET A 334 -10.43 -12.70 6.45
C MET A 334 -11.90 -12.66 6.01
N GLY A 335 -12.80 -12.17 6.86
CA GLY A 335 -14.24 -12.13 6.55
C GLY A 335 -14.90 -13.51 6.58
N GLY A 336 -16.19 -13.56 6.20
CA GLY A 336 -17.00 -14.76 6.19
C GLY A 336 -17.25 -15.36 4.81
N THR A 337 -16.70 -14.77 3.75
CA THR A 337 -16.78 -15.31 2.39
C THR A 337 -15.80 -16.46 2.24
N ASP A 338 -16.24 -17.55 1.61
CA ASP A 338 -15.40 -18.70 1.32
C ASP A 338 -14.14 -18.28 0.54
N GLU A 339 -12.97 -18.56 1.11
CA GLU A 339 -11.68 -18.09 0.60
C GLU A 339 -11.30 -18.76 -0.72
N GLU A 340 -11.67 -20.03 -0.88
CA GLU A 340 -11.42 -20.79 -2.11
C GLU A 340 -12.32 -20.33 -3.25
N PHE A 341 -13.58 -19.95 -2.94
CA PHE A 341 -14.48 -19.32 -3.90
C PHE A 341 -13.89 -18.00 -4.45
N ILE A 342 -13.31 -17.17 -3.58
CA ILE A 342 -12.62 -15.94 -4.00
C ILE A 342 -11.39 -16.27 -4.84
N ALA A 343 -10.58 -17.23 -4.40
CA ALA A 343 -9.34 -17.61 -5.08
C ALA A 343 -9.57 -18.13 -6.49
N ASP A 344 -10.59 -18.97 -6.69
CA ASP A 344 -10.93 -19.51 -8.00
C ASP A 344 -11.41 -18.42 -8.96
N ILE A 345 -12.22 -17.47 -8.47
CA ILE A 345 -12.69 -16.34 -9.28
C ILE A 345 -11.53 -15.42 -9.66
N ALA A 346 -10.63 -15.11 -8.72
CA ALA A 346 -9.45 -14.29 -8.99
C ALA A 346 -8.52 -14.97 -10.02
N TYR A 347 -8.32 -16.28 -9.91
CA TYR A 347 -7.57 -17.05 -10.90
C TYR A 347 -8.22 -16.99 -12.30
N ALA A 348 -9.55 -17.17 -12.36
CA ALA A 348 -10.28 -17.03 -13.62
C ALA A 348 -10.15 -15.65 -14.24
N GLU A 349 -10.19 -14.59 -13.42
CA GLU A 349 -10.01 -13.20 -13.88
C GLU A 349 -8.61 -12.98 -14.42
N SER A 350 -7.56 -13.44 -13.71
CA SER A 350 -6.18 -13.33 -14.19
C SER A 350 -5.96 -14.07 -15.51
N ALA A 351 -6.50 -15.27 -15.66
CA ALA A 351 -6.48 -16.02 -16.92
C ALA A 351 -7.22 -15.28 -18.04
N GLY A 352 -8.40 -14.70 -17.75
CA GLY A 352 -9.18 -13.89 -18.68
C GLY A 352 -8.46 -12.60 -19.09
N ILE A 353 -7.79 -11.92 -18.17
CA ILE A 353 -6.96 -10.74 -18.48
C ILE A 353 -5.79 -11.14 -19.39
N LEU A 354 -5.10 -12.23 -19.08
CA LEU A 354 -3.99 -12.73 -19.90
C LEU A 354 -4.45 -13.08 -21.31
N SER A 355 -5.61 -13.75 -21.47
CA SER A 355 -6.22 -14.02 -22.75
C SER A 355 -6.48 -12.75 -23.58
N ARG A 356 -7.12 -11.75 -22.98
CA ARG A 356 -7.41 -10.47 -23.64
C ARG A 356 -6.11 -9.75 -24.03
N SER A 357 -5.10 -9.78 -23.16
CA SER A 357 -3.78 -9.19 -23.43
C SER A 357 -3.07 -9.91 -24.57
N ALA A 358 -3.11 -11.24 -24.60
CA ALA A 358 -2.57 -12.05 -25.67
C ALA A 358 -3.22 -11.72 -27.04
N ALA A 359 -4.55 -11.59 -27.07
CA ALA A 359 -5.28 -11.21 -28.29
C ALA A 359 -4.85 -9.83 -28.81
N LEU A 360 -4.72 -8.84 -27.94
CA LEU A 360 -4.25 -7.50 -28.29
C LEU A 360 -2.81 -7.50 -28.83
N LEU A 361 -1.98 -8.41 -28.34
CA LEU A 361 -0.58 -8.56 -28.77
C LEU A 361 -0.42 -9.49 -29.99
N GLY A 362 -1.52 -10.01 -30.56
CA GLY A 362 -1.51 -10.94 -31.70
C GLY A 362 -1.03 -12.36 -31.37
N ARG A 363 -1.01 -12.74 -30.07
CA ARG A 363 -0.63 -14.07 -29.59
C ARG A 363 -1.87 -14.97 -29.54
N ASN A 364 -2.42 -15.31 -30.69
CA ASN A 364 -3.73 -15.96 -30.81
C ASN A 364 -3.82 -17.32 -30.10
N ASP A 365 -2.79 -18.16 -30.16
CA ASP A 365 -2.79 -19.47 -29.50
C ASP A 365 -2.90 -19.32 -27.97
N ASP A 366 -2.14 -18.41 -27.39
CA ASP A 366 -2.23 -18.07 -25.97
C ASP A 366 -3.59 -17.47 -25.62
N ALA A 367 -4.15 -16.61 -26.48
CA ALA A 367 -5.47 -16.01 -26.27
C ALA A 367 -6.56 -17.09 -26.16
N ASP A 368 -6.58 -18.06 -27.08
CA ASP A 368 -7.53 -19.17 -27.07
C ASP A 368 -7.30 -20.13 -25.89
N GLU A 369 -6.05 -20.34 -25.51
CA GLU A 369 -5.70 -21.22 -24.39
C GLU A 369 -6.20 -20.65 -23.05
N TYR A 370 -5.89 -19.37 -22.76
CA TYR A 370 -6.25 -18.76 -21.49
C TYR A 370 -7.73 -18.37 -21.41
N ASP A 371 -8.40 -18.12 -22.52
CA ASP A 371 -9.88 -17.99 -22.57
C ASP A 371 -10.55 -19.30 -22.14
N ARG A 372 -10.09 -20.44 -22.70
CA ARG A 372 -10.60 -21.75 -22.29
C ARG A 372 -10.31 -22.05 -20.82
N LEU A 373 -9.11 -21.71 -20.33
CA LEU A 373 -8.74 -21.90 -18.93
C LEU A 373 -9.68 -21.09 -18.03
N SER A 374 -9.86 -19.79 -18.26
CA SER A 374 -10.76 -18.94 -17.50
C SER A 374 -12.19 -19.46 -17.46
N LYS A 375 -12.73 -19.88 -18.62
CA LYS A 375 -14.07 -20.46 -18.71
C LYS A 375 -14.21 -21.79 -17.96
N ASN A 376 -13.19 -22.63 -18.00
CA ASN A 376 -13.18 -23.92 -17.28
C ASN A 376 -13.17 -23.70 -15.77
N ILE A 377 -12.38 -22.74 -15.28
CA ILE A 377 -12.34 -22.38 -13.86
C ILE A 377 -13.73 -21.90 -13.41
N LEU A 378 -14.32 -20.94 -14.14
CA LEU A 378 -15.67 -20.43 -13.83
C LEU A 378 -16.74 -21.49 -13.89
N GLN A 379 -16.61 -22.49 -14.79
CA GLN A 379 -17.50 -23.64 -14.83
C GLN A 379 -17.33 -24.51 -13.58
N GLY A 380 -16.11 -24.76 -13.14
CA GLY A 380 -15.83 -25.46 -11.89
C GLY A 380 -16.46 -24.76 -10.69
N VAL A 381 -16.36 -23.43 -10.62
CA VAL A 381 -17.02 -22.62 -9.58
C VAL A 381 -18.55 -22.78 -9.65
N ARG A 382 -19.15 -22.78 -10.84
CA ARG A 382 -20.60 -23.00 -10.98
C ARG A 382 -20.99 -24.40 -10.49
N ASP A 383 -20.26 -25.42 -10.88
CA ASP A 383 -20.55 -26.82 -10.53
C ASP A 383 -20.45 -27.06 -9.02
N GLU A 384 -19.54 -26.38 -8.35
CA GLU A 384 -19.30 -26.56 -6.91
C GLU A 384 -20.23 -25.72 -6.03
N TYR A 385 -20.41 -24.44 -6.36
CA TYR A 385 -21.06 -23.48 -5.46
C TYR A 385 -22.51 -23.17 -5.81
N PHE A 386 -23.05 -23.67 -6.92
CA PHE A 386 -24.40 -23.35 -7.35
C PHE A 386 -25.31 -24.57 -7.48
N SER A 387 -26.54 -24.40 -7.03
CA SER A 387 -27.59 -25.38 -7.28
C SER A 387 -28.10 -25.31 -8.72
N LYS A 388 -28.82 -26.35 -9.19
CA LYS A 388 -29.49 -26.37 -10.49
C LYS A 388 -30.52 -25.23 -10.70
N THR A 389 -30.93 -24.54 -9.65
CA THR A 389 -31.85 -23.40 -9.71
C THR A 389 -31.11 -22.06 -9.70
N GLY A 390 -29.79 -22.07 -9.83
CA GLY A 390 -28.93 -20.88 -9.83
C GLY A 390 -28.69 -20.27 -8.45
N ARG A 391 -29.01 -20.99 -7.36
CA ARG A 391 -28.80 -20.50 -6.02
C ARG A 391 -27.35 -20.69 -5.57
N CYS A 392 -26.66 -19.63 -5.19
CA CYS A 392 -25.33 -19.67 -4.61
C CYS A 392 -25.36 -20.18 -3.16
N CYS A 393 -24.42 -21.06 -2.79
CA CYS A 393 -24.26 -21.50 -1.42
C CYS A 393 -23.42 -20.54 -0.56
N VAL A 394 -22.60 -19.67 -1.18
CA VAL A 394 -21.82 -18.62 -0.48
C VAL A 394 -22.72 -17.43 -0.20
N LYS A 395 -23.23 -17.35 1.04
CA LYS A 395 -24.31 -16.41 1.42
C LYS A 395 -23.76 -15.19 2.17
N THR A 396 -22.72 -14.57 1.63
CA THR A 396 -22.17 -13.30 2.10
C THR A 396 -22.45 -12.19 1.10
N GLN A 397 -22.33 -10.93 1.51
CA GLN A 397 -22.48 -9.82 0.55
C GLN A 397 -21.47 -9.96 -0.58
N THR A 398 -20.20 -10.17 -0.27
CA THR A 398 -19.11 -10.34 -1.24
C THR A 398 -19.31 -11.53 -2.15
N GLY A 399 -19.70 -12.70 -1.61
CA GLY A 399 -19.98 -13.88 -2.43
C GLY A 399 -21.09 -13.65 -3.46
N LEU A 400 -22.16 -12.93 -3.08
CA LEU A 400 -23.25 -12.60 -4.02
C LEU A 400 -22.87 -11.49 -5.01
N LEU A 401 -22.04 -10.51 -4.61
CA LEU A 401 -21.49 -9.50 -5.52
C LEU A 401 -20.58 -10.13 -6.58
N LEU A 402 -19.66 -11.00 -6.17
CA LEU A 402 -18.84 -11.77 -7.12
C LEU A 402 -19.69 -12.62 -8.07
N THR A 403 -20.76 -13.26 -7.56
CA THR A 403 -21.69 -14.01 -8.38
C THR A 403 -22.32 -13.16 -9.49
N LEU A 404 -22.74 -11.94 -9.18
CA LEU A 404 -23.31 -11.00 -10.15
C LEU A 404 -22.26 -10.50 -11.14
N LYS A 405 -21.10 -10.05 -10.65
CA LYS A 405 -20.02 -9.50 -11.49
C LYS A 405 -19.53 -10.47 -12.55
N TYR A 406 -19.40 -11.75 -12.19
CA TYR A 406 -18.89 -12.78 -13.10
C TYR A 406 -20.00 -13.65 -13.75
N HIS A 407 -21.27 -13.24 -13.62
CA HIS A 407 -22.43 -13.94 -14.20
C HIS A 407 -22.43 -15.44 -13.89
N LEU A 408 -22.14 -15.80 -12.63
CA LEU A 408 -22.01 -17.21 -12.22
C LEU A 408 -23.35 -17.93 -12.06
N SER A 409 -24.46 -17.20 -11.99
CA SER A 409 -25.80 -17.76 -11.86
C SER A 409 -26.66 -17.45 -13.10
N ASP A 410 -27.40 -18.45 -13.57
CA ASP A 410 -28.45 -18.23 -14.60
C ASP A 410 -29.69 -17.53 -14.05
N ASN A 411 -29.74 -17.26 -12.75
CA ASN A 411 -30.88 -16.60 -12.07
C ASN A 411 -30.39 -15.40 -11.25
N GLU A 412 -30.02 -14.33 -11.93
CA GLU A 412 -29.54 -13.09 -11.30
C GLU A 412 -30.60 -12.42 -10.41
N GLU A 413 -31.90 -12.53 -10.74
CA GLU A 413 -32.96 -12.00 -9.89
C GLU A 413 -32.97 -12.67 -8.50
N LEU A 414 -32.74 -13.98 -8.46
CA LEU A 414 -32.60 -14.71 -7.21
C LEU A 414 -31.41 -14.20 -6.42
N ILE A 415 -30.25 -14.01 -7.04
CA ILE A 415 -29.04 -13.50 -6.40
C ILE A 415 -29.26 -12.08 -5.86
N CYS A 416 -29.84 -11.18 -6.66
CA CYS A 416 -30.21 -9.83 -6.23
C CYS A 416 -31.20 -9.86 -5.03
N SER A 417 -32.18 -10.78 -5.06
CA SER A 417 -33.10 -10.96 -3.93
C SER A 417 -32.38 -11.42 -2.67
N MET A 418 -31.44 -12.37 -2.80
CA MET A 418 -30.61 -12.83 -1.68
C MET A 418 -29.75 -11.68 -1.12
N LEU A 419 -29.09 -10.91 -1.97
CA LEU A 419 -28.27 -9.76 -1.58
C LEU A 419 -29.09 -8.69 -0.84
N ARG A 420 -30.26 -8.30 -1.37
CA ARG A 420 -31.18 -7.37 -0.70
C ARG A 420 -31.64 -7.86 0.69
N LYS A 421 -31.84 -9.17 0.86
CA LYS A 421 -32.16 -9.75 2.16
C LYS A 421 -31.02 -9.63 3.15
N LEU A 422 -29.76 -9.85 2.70
CA LEU A 422 -28.56 -9.68 3.54
C LEU A 422 -28.39 -8.23 3.99
N PHE A 423 -28.58 -7.26 3.08
CA PHE A 423 -28.54 -5.84 3.45
C PHE A 423 -29.59 -5.50 4.51
N LYS A 424 -30.85 -5.91 4.30
CA LYS A 424 -31.93 -5.66 5.27
C LYS A 424 -31.67 -6.32 6.63
N ALA A 425 -31.19 -7.55 6.65
CA ALA A 425 -30.83 -8.27 7.88
C ALA A 425 -29.65 -7.63 8.64
N GLY A 426 -28.78 -6.90 7.94
CA GLY A 426 -27.65 -6.20 8.49
C GLY A 426 -27.87 -4.68 8.68
N ASP A 427 -29.11 -4.23 8.87
CA ASP A 427 -29.48 -2.81 9.04
C ASP A 427 -28.98 -1.92 7.89
N ASN A 428 -28.95 -2.43 6.68
CA ASN A 428 -28.41 -1.79 5.47
C ASN A 428 -26.94 -1.37 5.59
N LYS A 429 -26.16 -2.05 6.42
CA LYS A 429 -24.73 -1.81 6.57
C LYS A 429 -23.94 -2.66 5.58
N LEU A 430 -22.85 -2.07 5.07
CA LEU A 430 -21.84 -2.80 4.33
C LEU A 430 -21.08 -3.74 5.27
N ARG A 431 -20.90 -4.97 4.80
CA ARG A 431 -20.12 -5.99 5.50
C ARG A 431 -19.07 -6.61 4.59
N THR A 432 -18.80 -5.95 3.47
CA THR A 432 -17.77 -6.32 2.52
C THR A 432 -16.41 -5.83 3.00
N GLY A 433 -15.36 -6.53 2.59
CA GLY A 433 -13.97 -6.17 2.84
C GLY A 433 -13.26 -5.74 1.56
N PHE A 434 -12.03 -6.15 1.46
CA PHE A 434 -11.06 -5.77 0.43
C PHE A 434 -11.49 -6.19 -0.99
N VAL A 435 -12.16 -7.34 -1.13
CA VAL A 435 -12.63 -7.89 -2.40
C VAL A 435 -14.02 -7.36 -2.76
N GLY A 436 -14.94 -7.38 -1.80
CA GLY A 436 -16.34 -7.05 -2.07
C GLY A 436 -16.62 -5.57 -2.20
N THR A 437 -15.89 -4.70 -1.48
CA THR A 437 -16.17 -3.25 -1.49
C THR A 437 -15.91 -2.59 -2.85
N PRO A 438 -14.80 -2.86 -3.56
CA PRO A 438 -14.54 -2.27 -4.88
C PRO A 438 -15.59 -2.58 -5.93
N ILE A 439 -16.21 -3.75 -5.86
CA ILE A 439 -17.19 -4.21 -6.85
C ILE A 439 -18.65 -3.87 -6.50
N LEU A 440 -18.85 -3.17 -5.40
CA LEU A 440 -20.22 -2.85 -4.93
C LEU A 440 -20.97 -1.90 -5.86
N CYS A 441 -20.25 -1.05 -6.58
CA CYS A 441 -20.84 -0.03 -7.47
C CYS A 441 -20.80 -0.42 -8.96
N ASP A 442 -20.21 -1.59 -9.28
CA ASP A 442 -20.23 -2.15 -10.64
C ASP A 442 -21.61 -2.77 -10.95
#